data_15329648d116ea962658544b37a5354e
#
_entry.id   15329648d116ea962658544b37a5354e
#
_cell.length_a   1.000
_cell.length_b   1.000
_cell.length_c   1.000
_cell.angle_alpha   90.00
_cell.angle_beta   90.00
_cell.angle_gamma   90.00
#
_symmetry.space_group_name_H-M   'P 1'
#
loop_
_entity.id
_entity.type
_entity.pdbx_description
1 polymer ?
#
loop_
_entity_poly.entity_id
_entity_poly.type
_entity_poly.pdbx_seq_one_letter_code
_entity_poly.pdbx_strand_id
1 'polypeptide(L)'
;MLEPNVLVTALQDLRDNGFLSDALLRRAVKDIAAADDRFDWVGVYLVNSEENVVWLHNYVGKPTPHSKIPLGEGICGTAIAEGKNATVPDVSAVDNYIVCDPRVKSEMVVLIRGDDEIFGLIDIDSRTIEAFTDEDSEAVQMVTDKLAEQLAQERS
;
A
#
# COMPACT_ATOMS: atom_id res chain seq x y z
N MET A 1 2.56 -15.57 7.39
CA MET A 1 3.48 -14.80 6.55
C MET A 1 2.94 -14.68 5.13
N LEU A 2 3.06 -13.52 4.54
CA LEU A 2 2.62 -13.31 3.15
C LEU A 2 3.42 -14.18 2.19
N GLU A 3 2.70 -14.92 1.34
CA GLU A 3 3.29 -15.69 0.26
C GLU A 3 3.04 -14.96 -1.07
N PRO A 4 4.00 -14.13 -1.52
CA PRO A 4 3.75 -13.22 -2.65
C PRO A 4 3.46 -13.95 -3.96
N ASN A 5 4.07 -15.08 -4.21
CA ASN A 5 3.84 -15.85 -5.43
C ASN A 5 2.40 -16.38 -5.51
N VAL A 6 1.84 -16.79 -4.38
CA VAL A 6 0.44 -17.25 -4.32
C VAL A 6 -0.50 -16.10 -4.65
N LEU A 7 -0.27 -14.94 -4.05
CA LEU A 7 -1.11 -13.77 -4.29
C LEU A 7 -0.97 -13.25 -5.73
N VAL A 8 0.26 -13.16 -6.24
CA VAL A 8 0.50 -12.74 -7.63
C VAL A 8 -0.24 -13.67 -8.62
N THR A 9 -0.21 -14.98 -8.37
CA THR A 9 -0.96 -15.95 -9.19
C THR A 9 -2.45 -15.70 -9.11
N ALA A 10 -2.99 -15.42 -7.92
CA ALA A 10 -4.41 -15.12 -7.75
C ALA A 10 -4.80 -13.84 -8.50
N LEU A 11 -3.95 -12.82 -8.51
CA LEU A 11 -4.18 -11.59 -9.26
C LEU A 11 -4.17 -11.85 -10.78
N GLN A 12 -3.25 -12.68 -11.24
CA GLN A 12 -3.20 -13.07 -12.66
C GLN A 12 -4.46 -13.82 -13.05
N ASP A 13 -4.97 -14.73 -12.20
CA ASP A 13 -6.20 -15.47 -12.46
C ASP A 13 -7.41 -14.52 -12.59
N LEU A 14 -7.49 -13.51 -11.73
CA LEU A 14 -8.53 -12.49 -11.85
C LEU A 14 -8.45 -11.78 -13.20
N ARG A 15 -7.25 -11.36 -13.59
CA ARG A 15 -7.02 -10.70 -14.87
C ARG A 15 -7.43 -11.59 -16.05
N ASP A 16 -7.06 -12.86 -16.02
CA ASP A 16 -7.38 -13.84 -17.06
C ASP A 16 -8.88 -14.07 -17.18
N ASN A 17 -9.63 -13.85 -16.11
CA ASN A 17 -11.09 -13.93 -16.10
C ASN A 17 -11.78 -12.59 -16.37
N GLY A 18 -11.03 -11.58 -16.82
CA GLY A 18 -11.59 -10.30 -17.27
C GLY A 18 -11.80 -9.26 -16.17
N PHE A 19 -11.34 -9.51 -14.95
CA PHE A 19 -11.43 -8.52 -13.88
C PHE A 19 -10.40 -7.40 -14.08
N LEU A 20 -10.77 -6.20 -13.66
CA LEU A 20 -9.94 -5.01 -13.81
C LEU A 20 -9.27 -4.61 -12.48
N SER A 21 -8.55 -3.50 -12.49
CA SER A 21 -7.75 -3.05 -11.35
C SER A 21 -8.54 -2.94 -10.06
N ASP A 22 -9.80 -2.50 -10.08
CA ASP A 22 -10.61 -2.41 -8.87
C ASP A 22 -10.63 -3.75 -8.12
N ALA A 23 -10.88 -4.84 -8.83
CA ALA A 23 -10.94 -6.17 -8.23
C ALA A 23 -9.56 -6.64 -7.75
N LEU A 24 -8.51 -6.38 -8.52
CA LEU A 24 -7.15 -6.77 -8.15
C LEU A 24 -6.67 -6.02 -6.90
N LEU A 25 -6.93 -4.71 -6.84
CA LEU A 25 -6.56 -3.89 -5.68
C LEU A 25 -7.28 -4.36 -4.41
N ARG A 26 -8.56 -4.69 -4.51
CA ARG A 26 -9.33 -5.21 -3.36
C ARG A 26 -8.84 -6.57 -2.91
N ARG A 27 -8.53 -7.45 -3.84
CA ARG A 27 -8.00 -8.78 -3.53
C ARG A 27 -6.64 -8.68 -2.86
N ALA A 28 -5.76 -7.82 -3.35
CA ALA A 28 -4.43 -7.63 -2.78
C ALA A 28 -4.51 -7.17 -1.32
N VAL A 29 -5.32 -6.16 -1.03
CA VAL A 29 -5.48 -5.63 0.34
C VAL A 29 -6.03 -6.71 1.27
N LYS A 30 -7.07 -7.41 0.83
CA LYS A 30 -7.70 -8.47 1.63
C LYS A 30 -6.71 -9.59 1.97
N ASP A 31 -5.99 -10.08 0.98
CA ASP A 31 -5.08 -11.22 1.17
C ASP A 31 -3.84 -10.83 1.97
N ILE A 32 -3.31 -9.62 1.78
CA ILE A 32 -2.20 -9.11 2.59
C ILE A 32 -2.63 -8.99 4.05
N ALA A 33 -3.79 -8.42 4.31
CA ALA A 33 -4.30 -8.25 5.68
C ALA A 33 -4.51 -9.61 6.38
N ALA A 34 -4.94 -10.62 5.65
CA ALA A 34 -5.17 -11.95 6.20
C ALA A 34 -3.89 -12.76 6.38
N ALA A 35 -2.79 -12.36 5.77
CA ALA A 35 -1.56 -13.15 5.69
C ALA A 35 -0.72 -13.11 6.96
N ASP A 36 -0.85 -12.08 7.79
CA ASP A 36 0.05 -11.88 8.92
C ASP A 36 -0.65 -11.10 10.05
N ASP A 37 -0.54 -11.63 11.27
CA ASP A 37 -1.16 -11.00 12.45
C ASP A 37 -0.52 -9.67 12.83
N ARG A 38 0.69 -9.38 12.34
CA ARG A 38 1.36 -8.09 12.57
C ARG A 38 0.72 -6.96 11.77
N PHE A 39 -0.01 -7.29 10.71
CA PHE A 39 -0.62 -6.32 9.80
C PHE A 39 -2.00 -5.93 10.34
N ASP A 40 -2.02 -4.91 11.18
CA ASP A 40 -3.25 -4.46 11.87
C ASP A 40 -4.15 -3.59 10.99
N TRP A 41 -3.56 -2.94 9.99
CA TRP A 41 -4.29 -2.15 9.00
C TRP A 41 -3.57 -2.24 7.67
N VAL A 42 -4.31 -2.48 6.60
CA VAL A 42 -3.77 -2.55 5.24
C VAL A 42 -4.69 -1.76 4.32
N GLY A 43 -4.13 -0.86 3.55
CA GLY A 43 -4.89 -0.08 2.59
C GLY A 43 -4.11 0.22 1.33
N VAL A 44 -4.83 0.52 0.26
CA VAL A 44 -4.22 1.01 -0.98
C VAL A 44 -4.72 2.42 -1.26
N TYR A 45 -3.77 3.31 -1.48
CA TYR A 45 -4.01 4.68 -1.92
C TYR A 45 -3.57 4.83 -3.38
N LEU A 46 -4.36 5.55 -4.16
CA LEU A 46 -4.02 5.87 -5.55
C LEU A 46 -3.75 7.36 -5.70
N VAL A 47 -2.84 7.70 -6.61
CA VAL A 47 -2.49 9.09 -6.88
C VAL A 47 -3.57 9.75 -7.73
N ASN A 48 -4.02 10.93 -7.30
CA ASN A 48 -4.78 11.86 -8.12
C ASN A 48 -3.91 13.09 -8.35
N SER A 49 -3.32 13.18 -9.54
CA SER A 49 -2.39 14.25 -9.86
C SER A 49 -3.07 15.61 -10.02
N GLU A 50 -4.34 15.65 -10.40
CA GLU A 50 -5.09 16.89 -10.53
C GLU A 50 -5.31 17.57 -9.17
N GLU A 51 -5.66 16.79 -8.15
CA GLU A 51 -5.85 17.27 -6.79
C GLU A 51 -4.54 17.29 -5.98
N ASN A 52 -3.48 16.69 -6.49
CA ASN A 52 -2.19 16.57 -5.80
C ASN A 52 -2.31 15.82 -4.47
N VAL A 53 -3.06 14.73 -4.48
CA VAL A 53 -3.31 13.88 -3.30
C VAL A 53 -3.16 12.40 -3.64
N VAL A 54 -3.05 11.56 -2.61
CA VAL A 54 -3.40 10.15 -2.70
C VAL A 54 -4.77 9.97 -2.05
N TRP A 55 -5.59 9.09 -2.65
CA TRP A 55 -6.92 8.81 -2.11
C TRP A 55 -7.07 7.32 -1.82
N LEU A 56 -7.77 7.02 -0.75
CA LEU A 56 -7.94 5.65 -0.26
C LEU A 56 -8.95 4.90 -1.14
N HIS A 57 -8.46 3.90 -1.86
CA HIS A 57 -9.29 3.07 -2.72
C HIS A 57 -10.05 2.02 -1.92
N ASN A 58 -9.34 1.28 -1.07
CA ASN A 58 -9.94 0.31 -0.16
C ASN A 58 -8.96 -0.04 0.96
N TYR A 59 -9.48 -0.64 2.04
CA TYR A 59 -8.67 -1.01 3.19
C TYR A 59 -9.33 -2.12 4.00
N VAL A 60 -8.54 -2.76 4.84
CA VAL A 60 -9.00 -3.69 5.88
C VAL A 60 -8.42 -3.21 7.20
N GLY A 61 -9.29 -3.07 8.20
CA GLY A 61 -8.93 -2.60 9.53
C GLY A 61 -9.89 -1.54 10.02
N LYS A 62 -9.45 -0.77 11.02
CA LYS A 62 -10.26 0.29 11.62
C LYS A 62 -10.48 1.44 10.62
N PRO A 63 -11.68 2.00 10.51
CA PRO A 63 -11.91 3.16 9.63
C PRO A 63 -10.97 4.31 9.97
N THR A 64 -10.50 5.00 8.92
CA THR A 64 -9.62 6.15 9.05
C THR A 64 -10.31 7.43 8.57
N PRO A 65 -10.06 8.58 9.23
CA PRO A 65 -10.54 9.87 8.73
C PRO A 65 -9.70 10.40 7.56
N HIS A 66 -8.53 9.79 7.29
CA HIS A 66 -7.59 10.28 6.28
C HIS A 66 -7.76 9.53 4.96
N SER A 67 -8.90 9.75 4.29
CA SER A 67 -9.20 9.14 3.00
C SER A 67 -8.51 9.86 1.83
N LYS A 68 -8.04 11.08 2.03
CA LYS A 68 -7.22 11.84 1.08
C LYS A 68 -6.04 12.44 1.83
N ILE A 69 -4.84 12.25 1.30
CA ILE A 69 -3.61 12.76 1.90
C ILE A 69 -2.86 13.57 0.85
N PRO A 70 -2.56 14.86 1.11
CA PRO A 70 -1.77 15.66 0.19
C PRO A 70 -0.39 15.07 -0.05
N LEU A 71 0.11 15.15 -1.27
CA LEU A 71 1.47 14.71 -1.59
C LEU A 71 2.46 15.54 -0.77
N GLY A 72 3.47 14.87 -0.21
CA GLY A 72 4.46 15.50 0.66
C GLY A 72 4.07 15.52 2.14
N GLU A 73 2.85 15.14 2.49
CA GLU A 73 2.40 15.08 3.88
C GLU A 73 2.27 13.66 4.39
N GLY A 74 2.63 13.42 5.64
CA GLY A 74 2.62 12.11 6.26
C GLY A 74 3.62 11.16 5.62
N ILE A 75 3.62 9.91 6.06
CA ILE A 75 4.52 8.88 5.52
C ILE A 75 4.11 8.53 4.08
N CYS A 76 2.82 8.36 3.84
CA CYS A 76 2.30 8.02 2.50
C CYS A 76 2.55 9.12 1.47
N GLY A 77 2.17 10.35 1.79
CA GLY A 77 2.34 11.49 0.87
C GLY A 77 3.82 11.78 0.60
N THR A 78 4.67 11.63 1.60
CA THR A 78 6.11 11.83 1.47
C THR A 78 6.74 10.74 0.59
N ALA A 79 6.31 9.49 0.75
CA ALA A 79 6.81 8.38 -0.07
C ALA A 79 6.56 8.63 -1.57
N ILE A 80 5.36 9.10 -1.91
CA ILE A 80 5.04 9.45 -3.31
C ILE A 80 5.92 10.63 -3.79
N ALA A 81 6.00 11.69 -2.99
CA ALA A 81 6.78 12.89 -3.36
C ALA A 81 8.27 12.58 -3.56
N GLU A 82 8.83 11.70 -2.73
CA GLU A 82 10.23 11.30 -2.85
C GLU A 82 10.45 10.15 -3.83
N GLY A 83 9.39 9.44 -4.21
CA GLY A 83 9.50 8.30 -5.10
C GLY A 83 10.19 7.09 -4.47
N LYS A 84 10.01 6.89 -3.15
CA LYS A 84 10.69 5.83 -2.40
C LYS A 84 9.73 5.11 -1.46
N ASN A 85 9.91 3.78 -1.34
CA ASN A 85 9.27 3.02 -0.29
C ASN A 85 9.74 3.52 1.08
N ALA A 86 8.92 3.34 2.10
CA ALA A 86 9.27 3.73 3.47
C ALA A 86 8.99 2.58 4.43
N THR A 87 9.94 2.30 5.30
CA THR A 87 9.76 1.38 6.43
C THR A 87 10.10 2.16 7.68
N VAL A 88 9.09 2.42 8.51
CA VAL A 88 9.23 3.24 9.70
C VAL A 88 9.08 2.35 10.94
N PRO A 89 10.21 2.06 11.63
CA PRO A 89 10.17 1.16 12.79
C PRO A 89 9.45 1.73 13.99
N ASP A 90 9.43 3.07 14.11
CA ASP A 90 8.77 3.77 15.22
C ASP A 90 8.17 5.08 14.69
N VAL A 91 6.85 5.12 14.55
CA VAL A 91 6.15 6.29 14.00
C VAL A 91 6.29 7.53 14.90
N SER A 92 6.56 7.35 16.18
CA SER A 92 6.75 8.49 17.10
C SER A 92 8.02 9.28 16.79
N ALA A 93 8.96 8.71 16.04
CA ALA A 93 10.19 9.36 15.61
C ALA A 93 10.03 10.19 14.33
N VAL A 94 8.85 10.18 13.71
CA VAL A 94 8.57 10.88 12.45
C VAL A 94 7.85 12.19 12.74
N ASP A 95 8.48 13.32 12.38
CA ASP A 95 7.93 14.65 12.63
C ASP A 95 6.66 14.94 11.81
N ASN A 96 6.56 14.38 10.63
CA ASN A 96 5.48 14.61 9.68
C ASN A 96 4.47 13.44 9.67
N TYR A 97 4.30 12.77 10.81
CA TYR A 97 3.39 11.63 10.90
C TYR A 97 1.93 12.07 11.03
N ILE A 98 1.05 11.48 10.20
CA ILE A 98 -0.39 11.67 10.30
C ILE A 98 -0.97 10.53 11.14
N VAL A 99 -1.49 10.86 12.30
CA VAL A 99 -2.05 9.86 13.22
C VAL A 99 -3.45 9.45 12.78
N CYS A 100 -3.62 8.21 12.34
CA CYS A 100 -4.93 7.61 12.04
C CYS A 100 -5.46 6.81 13.22
N ASP A 101 -4.56 6.09 13.90
CA ASP A 101 -4.85 5.30 15.10
C ASP A 101 -3.66 5.45 16.04
N PRO A 102 -3.87 5.99 17.26
CA PRO A 102 -2.76 6.21 18.20
C PRO A 102 -2.09 4.93 18.69
N ARG A 103 -2.70 3.76 18.44
CA ARG A 103 -2.10 2.47 18.80
C ARG A 103 -1.06 1.99 17.80
N VAL A 104 -1.01 2.56 16.60
CA VAL A 104 -0.01 2.21 15.58
C VAL A 104 1.39 2.59 16.08
N LYS A 105 2.32 1.66 15.95
CA LYS A 105 3.72 1.82 16.39
C LYS A 105 4.70 1.84 15.23
N SER A 106 4.44 1.07 14.18
CA SER A 106 5.30 1.03 12.98
C SER A 106 4.45 1.00 11.72
N GLU A 107 5.07 1.39 10.61
CA GLU A 107 4.38 1.52 9.32
C GLU A 107 5.31 1.16 8.17
N MET A 108 4.76 0.51 7.15
CA MET A 108 5.47 0.22 5.91
C MET A 108 4.65 0.70 4.73
N VAL A 109 5.29 1.43 3.83
CA VAL A 109 4.69 1.91 2.58
C VAL A 109 5.49 1.36 1.41
N VAL A 110 4.81 0.70 0.49
CA VAL A 110 5.42 0.15 -0.72
C VAL A 110 4.70 0.72 -1.94
N LEU A 111 5.46 1.35 -2.82
CA LEU A 111 4.91 2.05 -3.97
C LEU A 111 4.43 1.08 -5.06
N ILE A 112 3.32 1.45 -5.69
CA ILE A 112 2.83 0.82 -6.91
C ILE A 112 3.37 1.67 -8.06
N ARG A 113 4.45 1.20 -8.66
CA ARG A 113 5.24 1.98 -9.62
C ARG A 113 5.30 1.28 -10.96
N GLY A 114 4.91 1.99 -12.03
CA GLY A 114 5.20 1.60 -13.41
C GLY A 114 6.53 2.16 -13.87
N ASP A 115 6.82 2.05 -15.16
CA ASP A 115 8.10 2.51 -15.72
C ASP A 115 8.26 4.03 -15.63
N ASP A 116 7.20 4.78 -15.92
CA ASP A 116 7.24 6.24 -16.00
C ASP A 116 6.32 6.92 -14.99
N GLU A 117 5.62 6.16 -14.17
CA GLU A 117 4.57 6.70 -13.33
C GLU A 117 4.46 5.97 -12.01
N ILE A 118 4.17 6.71 -10.94
CA ILE A 118 3.79 6.13 -9.65
C ILE A 118 2.26 6.18 -9.57
N PHE A 119 1.61 5.01 -9.51
CA PHE A 119 0.15 4.91 -9.48
C PHE A 119 -0.44 5.10 -8.08
N GLY A 120 0.32 4.72 -7.07
CA GLY A 120 -0.14 4.75 -5.69
C GLY A 120 0.78 3.97 -4.79
N LEU A 121 0.21 3.43 -3.70
CA LEU A 121 0.97 2.70 -2.71
C LEU A 121 0.08 1.73 -1.93
N ILE A 122 0.73 0.75 -1.32
CA ILE A 122 0.13 -0.05 -0.26
C ILE A 122 0.72 0.43 1.06
N ASP A 123 -0.16 0.71 2.02
CA ASP A 123 0.18 1.18 3.35
C ASP A 123 -0.21 0.11 4.37
N ILE A 124 0.74 -0.30 5.20
CA ILE A 124 0.52 -1.32 6.24
C ILE A 124 0.95 -0.75 7.58
N ASP A 125 0.04 -0.78 8.55
CA ASP A 125 0.29 -0.33 9.91
C ASP A 125 0.31 -1.50 10.87
N SER A 126 1.18 -1.41 11.88
CA SER A 126 1.26 -2.40 12.95
C SER A 126 1.25 -1.72 14.31
N ARG A 127 0.59 -2.38 15.28
CA ARG A 127 0.62 -1.97 16.69
C ARG A 127 1.88 -2.47 17.40
N THR A 128 2.75 -3.16 16.68
CA THR A 128 4.04 -3.65 17.17
C THR A 128 5.13 -2.74 16.64
N ILE A 129 6.06 -2.33 17.52
CA ILE A 129 7.23 -1.56 17.10
C ILE A 129 8.16 -2.46 16.29
N GLU A 130 8.83 -1.88 15.29
CA GLU A 130 9.78 -2.60 14.43
C GLU A 130 9.20 -3.88 13.81
N ALA A 131 7.91 -3.82 13.43
CA ALA A 131 7.19 -5.01 12.96
C ALA A 131 7.65 -5.51 11.59
N PHE A 132 8.20 -4.62 10.75
CA PHE A 132 8.44 -4.92 9.34
C PHE A 132 9.90 -5.23 9.04
N THR A 133 10.12 -6.28 8.25
CA THR A 133 11.45 -6.71 7.81
C THR A 133 11.64 -6.40 6.33
N ASP A 134 12.89 -6.53 5.85
CA ASP A 134 13.19 -6.40 4.42
C ASP A 134 12.44 -7.45 3.60
N GLU A 135 12.26 -8.66 4.16
CA GLU A 135 11.48 -9.71 3.49
C GLU A 135 10.01 -9.30 3.30
N ASP A 136 9.43 -8.63 4.30
CA ASP A 136 8.06 -8.12 4.18
C ASP A 136 7.96 -7.10 3.06
N SER A 137 8.91 -6.17 2.98
CA SER A 137 8.95 -5.15 1.94
C SER A 137 9.09 -5.78 0.55
N GLU A 138 9.97 -6.75 0.40
CA GLU A 138 10.19 -7.46 -0.86
C GLU A 138 8.94 -8.23 -1.29
N ALA A 139 8.27 -8.90 -0.34
CA ALA A 139 7.05 -9.64 -0.63
C ALA A 139 5.92 -8.72 -1.11
N VAL A 140 5.72 -7.60 -0.43
CA VAL A 140 4.70 -6.62 -0.83
C VAL A 140 5.08 -5.96 -2.15
N GLN A 141 6.37 -5.73 -2.42
CA GLN A 141 6.84 -5.18 -3.69
C GLN A 141 6.46 -6.08 -4.87
N MET A 142 6.56 -7.39 -4.73
CA MET A 142 6.12 -8.32 -5.78
C MET A 142 4.64 -8.12 -6.09
N VAL A 143 3.83 -7.90 -5.08
CA VAL A 143 2.39 -7.65 -5.25
C VAL A 143 2.14 -6.29 -5.91
N THR A 144 2.82 -5.24 -5.45
CA THR A 144 2.66 -3.90 -6.03
C THR A 144 3.14 -3.86 -7.49
N ASP A 145 4.19 -4.60 -7.83
CA ASP A 145 4.64 -4.70 -9.22
C ASP A 145 3.56 -5.33 -10.11
N LYS A 146 2.85 -6.33 -9.60
CA LYS A 146 1.74 -6.95 -10.34
C LYS A 146 0.57 -5.98 -10.51
N LEU A 147 0.26 -5.21 -9.48
CA LEU A 147 -0.78 -4.19 -9.55
C LEU A 147 -0.40 -3.08 -10.53
N ALA A 148 0.86 -2.67 -10.55
CA ALA A 148 1.37 -1.68 -11.50
C ALA A 148 1.22 -2.15 -12.94
N GLU A 149 1.51 -3.42 -13.21
CA GLU A 149 1.33 -4.03 -14.53
C GLU A 149 -0.12 -3.87 -15.01
N GLN A 150 -1.09 -4.15 -14.15
CA GLN A 150 -2.51 -4.02 -14.46
C GLN A 150 -2.90 -2.56 -14.71
N LEU A 151 -2.49 -1.66 -13.82
CA LEU A 151 -2.82 -0.23 -13.95
C LEU A 151 -2.20 0.39 -15.20
N ALA A 152 -0.98 0.02 -15.53
CA ALA A 152 -0.32 0.49 -16.75
C ALA A 152 -1.05 0.02 -18.00
N GLN A 153 -1.52 -1.22 -18.01
CA GLN A 153 -2.27 -1.76 -19.14
C GLN A 153 -3.59 -1.00 -19.35
N GLU A 154 -4.27 -0.64 -18.27
CA GLU A 154 -5.55 0.08 -18.38
C GLU A 154 -5.38 1.52 -18.85
N ARG A 155 -4.17 2.06 -18.78
CA ARG A 155 -3.84 3.41 -19.24
C ARG A 155 -3.38 3.49 -20.68
N SER A 156 -3.04 2.37 -21.28
CA SER A 156 -2.53 2.34 -22.65
C SER A 156 -3.64 2.31 -23.70
#